data_11deebfbc3bb2013c0a46689b609ada5
#
_entry.id   11deebfbc3bb2013c0a46689b609ada5
#
_cell.length_a   1.000
_cell.length_b   1.000
_cell.length_c   1.000
_cell.angle_alpha   90.00
_cell.angle_beta   90.00
_cell.angle_gamma   90.00
#
_symmetry.space_group_name_H-M   'P 1'
#
loop_
_entity.id
_entity.type
_entity.pdbx_description
1 polymer ?
#
loop_
_entity_poly.entity_id
_entity_poly.type
_entity_poly.pdbx_seq_one_letter_code
_entity_poly.pdbx_strand_id
1 'polypeptide(L)'
;VINRLQLAKGGKEYLCNLRAANASQLQFVDFEAHAKSMGANAETVKSITDLEAAFERAKKSDKTYVISIETHGYEWLDGTAYWESPTLEIGNSEANKKALQEHMDGKKIQRKGV
;
A
#
# COMPACT_ATOMS: atom_id res chain seq x y z
N VAL A 1 -2.08 -0.56 -2.92
CA VAL A 1 -2.74 -1.33 -1.86
C VAL A 1 -3.98 -2.05 -2.39
N ILE A 2 -4.97 -1.35 -2.96
CA ILE A 2 -6.24 -1.94 -3.42
C ILE A 2 -6.02 -3.09 -4.41
N ASN A 3 -5.19 -2.91 -5.43
CA ASN A 3 -4.85 -3.94 -6.40
C ASN A 3 -4.29 -5.21 -5.74
N ARG A 4 -3.39 -5.05 -4.76
CA ARG A 4 -2.83 -6.16 -3.97
C ARG A 4 -3.92 -6.92 -3.22
N LEU A 5 -4.82 -6.20 -2.54
CA LEU A 5 -5.91 -6.83 -1.80
C LEU A 5 -6.85 -7.62 -2.71
N GLN A 6 -7.14 -7.09 -3.89
CA GLN A 6 -7.95 -7.78 -4.90
C GLN A 6 -7.30 -9.09 -5.34
N LEU A 7 -6.01 -9.06 -5.67
CA LEU A 7 -5.27 -10.25 -6.09
C LEU A 7 -5.15 -11.28 -4.97
N ALA A 8 -4.85 -10.86 -3.74
CA ALA A 8 -4.73 -11.73 -2.59
C ALA A 8 -6.06 -12.45 -2.20
N LYS A 9 -7.19 -11.91 -2.65
CA LYS A 9 -8.50 -12.52 -2.43
C LYS A 9 -9.02 -13.31 -3.65
N GLY A 10 -8.15 -13.66 -4.57
CA GLY A 10 -8.46 -14.45 -5.75
C GLY A 10 -9.18 -13.68 -6.86
N GLY A 11 -9.22 -12.35 -6.76
CA GLY A 11 -9.74 -11.47 -7.81
C GLY A 11 -8.75 -11.30 -8.96
N LYS A 12 -9.19 -10.52 -9.94
CA LYS A 12 -8.35 -10.08 -11.07
C LYS A 12 -7.82 -8.68 -10.82
N GLU A 13 -6.76 -8.33 -11.52
CA GLU A 13 -6.30 -6.96 -11.60
C GLU A 13 -7.31 -6.11 -12.38
N TYR A 14 -7.88 -5.12 -11.69
CA TYR A 14 -8.78 -4.13 -12.28
C TYR A 14 -8.04 -2.79 -12.46
N LEU A 15 -8.76 -1.72 -12.77
CA LEU A 15 -8.19 -0.38 -13.00
C LEU A 15 -7.67 0.32 -11.72
N CYS A 16 -7.34 -0.42 -10.68
CA CYS A 16 -6.81 0.09 -9.41
C CYS A 16 -5.28 0.16 -9.39
N ASN A 17 -4.64 0.13 -10.54
CA ASN A 17 -3.21 0.23 -10.70
C ASN A 17 -2.89 1.44 -11.58
N LEU A 18 -1.92 2.26 -11.20
CA LEU A 18 -1.48 3.42 -12.00
C LEU A 18 -1.02 3.04 -13.42
N ARG A 19 -0.51 1.81 -13.60
CA ARG A 19 -0.16 1.29 -14.92
C ARG A 19 -1.36 1.17 -15.87
N ALA A 20 -2.55 0.96 -15.31
CA ALA A 20 -3.78 0.84 -16.11
C ALA A 20 -4.32 2.19 -16.56
N ALA A 21 -3.93 3.28 -15.93
CA ALA A 21 -4.37 4.63 -16.28
C ALA A 21 -3.71 5.16 -17.56
N ASN A 22 -2.52 4.63 -17.92
CA ASN A 22 -1.85 4.99 -19.17
C ASN A 22 -0.98 3.81 -19.64
N ALA A 23 -1.31 3.28 -20.78
CA ALA A 23 -0.75 2.02 -21.30
C ALA A 23 0.77 2.04 -21.60
N SER A 24 1.40 3.20 -21.74
CA SER A 24 2.77 3.28 -22.21
C SER A 24 3.82 3.57 -21.14
N GLN A 25 3.47 4.19 -20.02
CA GLN A 25 4.42 4.56 -18.97
C GLN A 25 3.80 4.53 -17.57
N LEU A 26 4.62 4.14 -16.59
CA LEU A 26 4.26 4.26 -15.18
C LEU A 26 4.15 5.75 -14.83
N GLN A 27 3.00 6.17 -14.33
CA GLN A 27 2.81 7.52 -13.86
C GLN A 27 3.35 7.64 -12.43
N PHE A 28 4.35 8.47 -12.25
CA PHE A 28 4.79 8.87 -10.92
C PHE A 28 4.12 10.18 -10.54
N VAL A 29 3.56 10.22 -9.35
CA VAL A 29 3.04 11.46 -8.77
C VAL A 29 4.16 12.13 -8.00
N ASP A 30 4.52 13.34 -8.39
CA ASP A 30 5.44 14.18 -7.63
C ASP A 30 4.73 14.75 -6.41
N PHE A 31 4.77 14.01 -5.31
CA PHE A 31 4.13 14.41 -4.06
C PHE A 31 4.82 15.62 -3.41
N GLU A 32 6.10 15.83 -3.66
CA GLU A 32 6.83 17.01 -3.19
C GLU A 32 6.32 18.27 -3.88
N ALA A 33 6.27 18.28 -5.21
CA ALA A 33 5.72 19.41 -5.97
C ALA A 33 4.23 19.64 -5.62
N HIS A 34 3.46 18.56 -5.47
CA HIS A 34 2.05 18.65 -5.08
C HIS A 34 1.89 19.34 -3.72
N ALA A 35 2.61 18.90 -2.71
CA ALA A 35 2.55 19.49 -1.38
C ALA A 35 3.00 20.96 -1.37
N LYS A 36 4.08 21.29 -2.10
CA LYS A 36 4.55 22.67 -2.26
C LYS A 36 3.51 23.56 -2.92
N SER A 37 2.79 23.06 -3.92
CA SER A 37 1.72 23.82 -4.59
C SER A 37 0.58 24.19 -3.67
N MET A 38 0.37 23.41 -2.60
CA MET A 38 -0.63 23.69 -1.54
C MET A 38 -0.08 24.56 -0.41
N GLY A 39 1.16 25.06 -0.51
CA GLY A 39 1.78 25.94 0.48
C GLY A 39 2.53 25.24 1.61
N ALA A 40 2.65 23.94 1.59
CA ALA A 40 3.47 23.19 2.54
C ALA A 40 4.96 23.27 2.21
N ASN A 41 5.80 23.05 3.23
CA ASN A 41 7.19 22.67 3.00
C ASN A 41 7.20 21.18 2.60
N ALA A 42 8.03 20.81 1.64
CA ALA A 42 8.13 19.41 1.23
C ALA A 42 9.51 19.07 0.68
N GLU A 43 9.91 17.82 0.89
CA GLU A 43 11.12 17.24 0.30
C GLU A 43 10.94 15.75 0.03
N THR A 44 11.69 15.25 -0.94
CA THR A 44 11.76 13.82 -1.25
C THR A 44 13.09 13.26 -0.75
N VAL A 45 13.02 12.17 0.01
CA VAL A 45 14.18 11.49 0.60
C VAL A 45 14.35 10.10 -0.02
N LYS A 46 15.59 9.61 -0.05
CA LYS A 46 15.92 8.34 -0.72
C LYS A 46 16.57 7.32 0.22
N SER A 47 16.85 7.69 1.44
CA SER A 47 17.47 6.84 2.45
C SER A 47 16.87 7.07 3.83
N ILE A 48 17.10 6.14 4.75
CA ILE A 48 16.70 6.30 6.15
C ILE A 48 17.45 7.47 6.80
N THR A 49 18.72 7.64 6.50
CA THR A 49 19.50 8.77 7.02
C THR A 49 18.94 10.11 6.56
N ASP A 50 18.53 10.21 5.27
CA ASP A 50 17.88 11.42 4.76
C ASP A 50 16.52 11.64 5.43
N LEU A 51 15.77 10.55 5.70
CA LEU A 51 14.48 10.62 6.39
C LEU A 51 14.64 11.16 7.81
N GLU A 52 15.63 10.69 8.56
CA GLU A 52 15.94 11.20 9.90
C GLU A 52 16.28 12.68 9.86
N ALA A 53 17.13 13.08 8.94
CA ALA A 53 17.49 14.49 8.77
C ALA A 53 16.29 15.36 8.35
N ALA A 54 15.44 14.87 7.45
CA ALA A 54 14.21 15.54 7.05
C ALA A 54 13.24 15.70 8.22
N PHE A 55 13.12 14.68 9.05
CA PHE A 55 12.29 14.72 10.25
C PHE A 55 12.76 15.79 11.25
N GLU A 56 14.08 15.95 11.43
CA GLU A 56 14.62 17.01 12.27
C GLU A 56 14.34 18.42 11.69
N ARG A 57 14.32 18.57 10.35
CA ARG A 57 13.89 19.81 9.70
C ARG A 57 12.38 20.04 9.89
N ALA A 58 11.59 19.00 9.74
CA ALA A 58 10.14 19.07 9.90
C ALA A 58 9.73 19.52 11.30
N LYS A 59 10.42 19.04 12.35
CA LYS A 59 10.15 19.45 13.74
C LYS A 59 10.40 20.95 13.98
N LYS A 60 11.22 21.58 13.18
CA LYS A 60 11.56 23.03 13.30
C LYS A 60 10.70 23.90 12.38
N SER A 61 9.84 23.30 11.57
CA SER A 61 9.00 24.02 10.62
C SER A 61 7.80 24.65 11.32
N ASP A 62 7.48 25.85 10.96
CA ASP A 62 6.26 26.58 11.36
C ASP A 62 5.06 26.28 10.45
N LYS A 63 5.26 25.47 9.41
CA LYS A 63 4.25 25.08 8.44
C LYS A 63 4.14 23.57 8.37
N THR A 64 3.04 23.11 7.76
CA THR A 64 2.93 21.71 7.36
C THR A 64 4.16 21.28 6.58
N TYR A 65 4.73 20.16 6.97
CA TYR A 65 5.90 19.59 6.34
C TYR A 65 5.59 18.20 5.79
N VAL A 66 5.83 17.98 4.52
CA VAL A 66 5.61 16.70 3.85
C VAL A 66 6.94 16.07 3.47
N ILE A 67 7.19 14.88 3.95
CA ILE A 67 8.36 14.09 3.58
C ILE A 67 7.88 12.95 2.70
N SER A 68 8.32 12.92 1.45
CA SER A 68 8.03 11.87 0.50
C SER A 68 9.20 10.89 0.42
N ILE A 69 8.89 9.60 0.48
CA ILE A 69 9.87 8.54 0.28
C ILE A 69 9.30 7.50 -0.67
N GLU A 70 10.04 7.16 -1.71
CA GLU A 70 9.66 6.09 -2.61
C GLU A 70 10.00 4.74 -1.97
N THR A 71 9.01 3.86 -1.88
CA THR A 71 9.18 2.50 -1.39
C THR A 71 9.05 1.50 -2.52
N HIS A 72 9.55 0.29 -2.33
CA HIS A 72 9.39 -0.77 -3.32
C HIS A 72 7.91 -1.14 -3.48
N GLY A 73 7.40 -1.01 -4.71
CA GLY A 73 5.97 -1.11 -5.00
C GLY A 73 5.39 -2.53 -4.91
N TYR A 74 6.23 -3.57 -4.86
CA TYR A 74 5.83 -4.98 -4.97
C TYR A 74 6.43 -5.88 -3.89
N GLU A 75 7.27 -5.37 -3.03
CA GLU A 75 7.78 -6.10 -1.86
C GLU A 75 7.05 -5.64 -0.61
N TRP A 76 6.51 -6.60 0.13
CA TRP A 76 5.75 -6.35 1.35
C TRP A 76 6.17 -7.32 2.42
N LEU A 77 6.02 -6.91 3.65
CA LEU A 77 6.06 -7.83 4.76
C LEU A 77 4.83 -8.75 4.70
N ASP A 78 5.05 -10.03 4.95
CA ASP A 78 3.96 -10.96 5.18
C ASP A 78 3.20 -10.55 6.44
N GLY A 79 1.91 -10.63 6.38
CA GLY A 79 1.05 -10.37 7.51
C GLY A 79 -0.19 -9.60 7.11
N THR A 80 -1.30 -10.32 7.11
CA THR A 80 -2.63 -9.75 7.10
C THR A 80 -3.42 -10.39 8.21
N ALA A 81 -4.19 -9.59 8.94
CA ALA A 81 -5.17 -10.17 9.83
C ALA A 81 -6.22 -10.90 8.99
N TYR A 82 -6.61 -12.10 9.41
CA TYR A 82 -7.66 -12.90 8.77
C TYR A 82 -9.00 -12.50 9.37
N TRP A 83 -9.54 -11.36 8.92
CA TRP A 83 -10.81 -10.83 9.40
C TRP A 83 -11.99 -11.58 8.78
N GLU A 84 -13.18 -11.44 9.36
CA GLU A 84 -14.38 -12.16 8.95
C GLU A 84 -14.86 -11.84 7.52
N SER A 85 -14.48 -10.76 6.94
CA SER A 85 -14.75 -10.52 5.54
C SER A 85 -13.44 -10.21 4.82
N PRO A 86 -13.23 -10.50 3.64
CA PRO A 86 -14.01 -10.62 2.44
C PRO A 86 -13.45 -11.62 1.45
N THR A 87 -13.44 -12.86 1.83
CA THR A 87 -13.11 -13.92 0.87
C THR A 87 -14.43 -14.49 0.37
N LEU A 88 -14.59 -14.63 -0.93
CA LEU A 88 -15.81 -15.20 -1.50
C LEU A 88 -15.99 -16.63 -1.02
N GLU A 89 -17.08 -16.90 -0.32
CA GLU A 89 -17.44 -18.26 0.13
C GLU A 89 -17.80 -19.14 -1.07
N ILE A 90 -18.37 -18.53 -2.11
CA ILE A 90 -18.75 -19.21 -3.35
C ILE A 90 -18.03 -18.54 -4.50
N GLY A 91 -16.99 -19.16 -4.98
CA GLY A 91 -16.22 -18.69 -6.13
C GLY A 91 -15.95 -19.83 -7.11
N ASN A 92 -16.17 -19.58 -8.41
CA ASN A 92 -16.00 -20.60 -9.45
C ASN A 92 -14.54 -20.75 -9.94
N SER A 93 -13.67 -19.79 -9.62
CA SER A 93 -12.26 -19.86 -10.02
C SER A 93 -11.41 -20.59 -8.99
N GLU A 94 -10.38 -21.29 -9.46
CA GLU A 94 -9.41 -21.94 -8.58
C GLU A 94 -8.68 -20.94 -7.67
N ALA A 95 -8.44 -19.72 -8.16
CA ALA A 95 -7.86 -18.65 -7.37
C ALA A 95 -8.75 -18.26 -6.18
N ASN A 96 -10.07 -18.19 -6.36
CA ASN A 96 -11.00 -17.92 -5.27
C ASN A 96 -11.03 -19.07 -4.25
N LYS A 97 -11.06 -20.30 -4.71
CA LYS A 97 -11.05 -21.49 -3.82
C LYS A 97 -9.76 -21.53 -3.00
N LYS A 98 -8.63 -21.29 -3.63
CA LYS A 98 -7.34 -21.21 -2.95
C LYS A 98 -7.30 -20.09 -1.90
N ALA A 99 -7.74 -18.90 -2.25
CA ALA A 99 -7.80 -17.77 -1.34
C ALA A 99 -8.73 -18.02 -0.14
N LEU A 100 -9.87 -18.69 -0.35
CA LEU A 100 -10.76 -19.10 0.74
C LEU A 100 -10.08 -20.13 1.65
N GLN A 101 -9.41 -21.13 1.09
CA GLN A 101 -8.70 -22.13 1.88
C GLN A 101 -7.60 -21.50 2.73
N GLU A 102 -6.77 -20.65 2.14
CA GLU A 102 -5.71 -19.91 2.85
C GLU A 102 -6.28 -19.03 3.97
N HIS A 103 -7.42 -18.37 3.73
CA HIS A 103 -8.12 -17.60 4.75
C HIS A 103 -8.57 -18.48 5.92
N MET A 104 -9.21 -19.61 5.65
CA MET A 104 -9.70 -20.54 6.67
C MET A 104 -8.55 -21.14 7.49
N ASP A 105 -7.44 -21.47 6.84
CA ASP A 105 -6.26 -22.01 7.52
C ASP A 105 -5.57 -20.94 8.36
N GLY A 106 -5.43 -19.73 7.83
CA GLY A 106 -4.91 -18.60 8.59
C GLY A 106 -5.73 -18.23 9.81
N LYS A 107 -7.06 -18.29 9.72
CA LYS A 107 -7.94 -18.07 10.89
C LYS A 107 -7.72 -19.09 12.03
N LYS A 108 -7.36 -20.33 11.72
CA LYS A 108 -7.07 -21.35 12.74
C LYS A 108 -5.87 -21.01 13.61
N ILE A 109 -4.86 -20.41 13.02
CA ILE A 109 -3.60 -20.06 13.68
C ILE A 109 -3.55 -18.62 14.17
N GLN A 110 -4.53 -17.81 13.80
CA GLN A 110 -4.58 -16.41 14.20
C GLN A 110 -4.74 -16.28 15.71
N ARG A 111 -3.92 -15.45 16.34
CA ARG A 111 -4.05 -15.12 17.75
C ARG A 111 -5.42 -14.46 17.99
N LYS A 112 -6.24 -15.07 18.81
CA LYS A 112 -7.47 -14.43 19.26
C LYS A 112 -7.11 -13.34 20.26
N GLY A 113 -7.66 -12.16 20.08
CA GLY A 113 -7.54 -11.10 21.08
C GLY A 113 -8.14 -11.55 22.40
N VAL A 114 -7.52 -11.15 23.48
CA VAL A 114 -8.04 -11.38 24.84
C VAL A 114 -9.03 -10.27 25.14
#